data_37bdbb0919e2de25a5de6b410ea6471c
#
_entry.id   37bdbb0919e2de25a5de6b410ea6471c
#
_cell.length_a   1.000
_cell.length_b   1.000
_cell.length_c   1.000
_cell.angle_alpha   90.00
_cell.angle_beta   90.00
_cell.angle_gamma   90.00
#
_symmetry.space_group_name_H-M   'P 1'
#
loop_
_entity.id
_entity.type
_entity.pdbx_description
1 polymer ?
#
loop_
_entity_poly.entity_id
_entity_poly.type
_entity_poly.pdbx_seq_one_letter_code
_entity_poly.pdbx_strand_id
1 'polypeptide(L)'
;MGKIKTVYEDCDILVVGGGMAGTGATFEARYWGRDLKIVCVEKANIDRSGAVAQGLYAINCYMGMQWNENQPEDHVRYARNDLMGLVREDLGYDMARHVDSTVHMFDEWGLPMMRDEKTGRYLREGKWQIMIHGESYKPIVAEAAKKSADKIYNRIMITHLLMDESKENRVGGAVGFNMRTGDYYVFRAKAVIVAAGGASHIFKPRAVGEGMGRTWYAPWSNGSAYA
;
A
#
# COMPACT_ATOMS: atom_id res chain seq x y z
N MET A 1 -4.67 -30.13 -20.41
CA MET A 1 -3.87 -29.07 -19.81
C MET A 1 -3.41 -28.10 -20.90
N GLY A 2 -3.75 -26.81 -20.78
CA GLY A 2 -3.26 -25.81 -21.72
C GLY A 2 -1.73 -25.66 -21.60
N LYS A 3 -1.06 -25.28 -22.71
CA LYS A 3 0.38 -25.04 -22.71
C LYS A 3 0.66 -23.77 -21.91
N ILE A 4 1.48 -23.84 -20.86
CA ILE A 4 1.95 -22.69 -20.09
C ILE A 4 2.71 -21.74 -21.03
N LYS A 5 2.36 -20.47 -20.98
CA LYS A 5 3.00 -19.41 -21.77
C LYS A 5 3.94 -18.59 -20.88
N THR A 6 5.00 -18.08 -21.48
CA THR A 6 5.81 -17.03 -20.85
C THR A 6 5.48 -15.69 -21.49
N VAL A 7 5.14 -14.72 -20.64
CA VAL A 7 4.80 -13.35 -21.04
C VAL A 7 5.93 -12.44 -20.57
N TYR A 8 6.45 -11.63 -21.46
CA TYR A 8 7.47 -10.61 -21.17
C TYR A 8 6.84 -9.24 -21.20
N GLU A 9 7.15 -8.41 -20.21
CA GLU A 9 6.69 -7.02 -20.12
C GLU A 9 7.87 -6.13 -19.72
N ASP A 10 8.09 -5.08 -20.50
CA ASP A 10 9.12 -4.07 -20.21
C ASP A 10 8.47 -2.81 -19.64
N CYS A 11 9.07 -2.23 -18.61
CA CYS A 11 8.62 -0.96 -18.03
C CYS A 11 9.79 -0.17 -17.44
N ASP A 12 9.55 1.10 -17.15
CA ASP A 12 10.51 1.92 -16.41
C ASP A 12 10.39 1.67 -14.91
N ILE A 13 9.15 1.64 -14.41
CA ILE A 13 8.84 1.41 -13.00
C ILE A 13 7.86 0.23 -12.89
N LEU A 14 8.26 -0.77 -12.11
CA LEU A 14 7.40 -1.88 -11.70
C LEU A 14 6.96 -1.70 -10.24
N VAL A 15 5.67 -1.64 -10.00
CA VAL A 15 5.09 -1.62 -8.66
C VAL A 15 4.54 -3.01 -8.35
N VAL A 16 5.08 -3.67 -7.32
CA VAL A 16 4.67 -5.00 -6.87
C VAL A 16 3.75 -4.89 -5.66
N GLY A 17 2.47 -5.20 -5.88
CA GLY A 17 1.39 -5.07 -4.90
C GLY A 17 0.49 -3.88 -5.18
N GLY A 18 -0.82 -4.13 -5.28
CA GLY A 18 -1.85 -3.13 -5.55
C GLY A 18 -2.67 -2.76 -4.30
N GLY A 19 -2.11 -2.95 -3.10
CA GLY A 19 -2.69 -2.45 -1.85
C GLY A 19 -2.60 -0.92 -1.73
N MET A 20 -2.81 -0.36 -0.54
CA MET A 20 -2.75 1.09 -0.32
C MET A 20 -1.39 1.66 -0.73
N ALA A 21 -0.29 1.07 -0.27
CA ALA A 21 1.06 1.55 -0.60
C ALA A 21 1.35 1.45 -2.11
N GLY A 22 0.95 0.35 -2.75
CA GLY A 22 1.19 0.18 -4.20
C GLY A 22 0.34 1.10 -5.06
N THR A 23 -0.91 1.37 -4.69
CA THR A 23 -1.75 2.35 -5.40
C THR A 23 -1.20 3.76 -5.26
N GLY A 24 -0.76 4.14 -4.05
CA GLY A 24 -0.08 5.41 -3.82
C GLY A 24 1.23 5.53 -4.61
N ALA A 25 2.08 4.50 -4.55
CA ALA A 25 3.34 4.46 -5.31
C ALA A 25 3.12 4.58 -6.83
N THR A 26 2.06 3.96 -7.35
CA THR A 26 1.69 4.06 -8.78
C THR A 26 1.27 5.48 -9.15
N PHE A 27 0.47 6.12 -8.30
CA PHE A 27 0.03 7.50 -8.48
C PHE A 27 1.22 8.46 -8.44
N GLU A 28 2.04 8.39 -7.41
CA GLU A 28 3.22 9.24 -7.24
C GLU A 28 4.26 9.02 -8.35
N ALA A 29 4.47 7.77 -8.77
CA ALA A 29 5.35 7.47 -9.89
C ALA A 29 4.93 8.19 -11.18
N ARG A 30 3.62 8.30 -11.45
CA ARG A 30 3.10 9.07 -12.60
C ARG A 30 3.24 10.57 -12.39
N TYR A 31 3.01 11.05 -11.17
CA TYR A 31 3.13 12.48 -10.87
C TYR A 31 4.55 13.00 -11.13
N TRP A 32 5.57 12.25 -10.71
CA TRP A 32 6.98 12.63 -10.88
C TRP A 32 7.58 12.17 -12.21
N GLY A 33 7.10 11.07 -12.78
CA GLY A 33 7.63 10.45 -14.00
C GLY A 33 6.58 10.42 -15.12
N ARG A 34 6.21 11.57 -15.65
CA ARG A 34 5.10 11.74 -16.60
C ARG A 34 5.24 10.88 -17.86
N ASP A 35 6.45 10.71 -18.36
CA ASP A 35 6.75 9.99 -19.60
C ASP A 35 7.26 8.55 -19.35
N LEU A 36 7.33 8.13 -18.09
CA LEU A 36 7.79 6.79 -17.73
C LEU A 36 6.67 5.77 -17.91
N LYS A 37 7.03 4.58 -18.38
CA LYS A 37 6.11 3.44 -18.43
C LYS A 37 6.00 2.78 -17.06
N ILE A 38 4.82 2.87 -16.45
CA ILE A 38 4.52 2.39 -15.09
C ILE A 38 3.61 1.18 -15.17
N VAL A 39 4.07 0.06 -14.62
CA VAL A 39 3.31 -1.19 -14.52
C VAL A 39 3.07 -1.53 -13.06
N CYS A 40 1.83 -1.81 -12.70
CA CYS A 40 1.46 -2.31 -11.37
C CYS A 40 1.01 -3.76 -11.45
N VAL A 41 1.50 -4.60 -10.55
CA VAL A 41 1.20 -6.03 -10.50
C VAL A 41 0.58 -6.40 -9.17
N GLU A 42 -0.59 -7.04 -9.21
CA GLU A 42 -1.36 -7.43 -8.02
C GLU A 42 -1.71 -8.92 -8.05
N LYS A 43 -1.46 -9.62 -6.95
CA LYS A 43 -1.78 -11.05 -6.85
C LYS A 43 -3.29 -11.35 -6.76
N ALA A 44 -4.08 -10.39 -6.28
CA ALA A 44 -5.53 -10.47 -6.23
C ALA A 44 -6.16 -9.62 -7.36
N ASN A 45 -7.05 -8.72 -7.01
CA ASN A 45 -7.61 -7.70 -7.90
C ASN A 45 -7.41 -6.35 -7.25
N ILE A 46 -6.90 -5.38 -8.00
CA ILE A 46 -6.54 -4.07 -7.47
C ILE A 46 -7.71 -3.35 -6.80
N ASP A 47 -8.93 -3.58 -7.25
CA ASP A 47 -10.13 -2.94 -6.67
C ASP A 47 -10.45 -3.41 -5.25
N ARG A 48 -9.99 -4.61 -4.89
CA ARG A 48 -10.33 -5.26 -3.62
C ARG A 48 -9.13 -6.00 -3.01
N SER A 49 -7.94 -5.43 -3.08
CA SER A 49 -6.71 -6.01 -2.53
C SER A 49 -6.13 -5.18 -1.39
N GLY A 50 -5.29 -5.83 -0.59
CA GLY A 50 -4.65 -5.23 0.58
C GLY A 50 -5.57 -5.09 1.79
N ALA A 51 -4.99 -4.67 2.93
CA ALA A 51 -5.69 -4.59 4.20
C ALA A 51 -6.88 -3.61 4.17
N VAL A 52 -6.77 -2.51 3.44
CA VAL A 52 -7.83 -1.50 3.30
C VAL A 52 -9.10 -2.04 2.64
N ALA A 53 -8.99 -3.12 1.84
CA ALA A 53 -10.14 -3.76 1.20
C ALA A 53 -11.07 -4.50 2.17
N GLN A 54 -10.69 -4.64 3.44
CA GLN A 54 -11.55 -5.23 4.48
C GLN A 54 -12.66 -4.29 4.96
N GLY A 55 -12.59 -3.02 4.57
CA GLY A 55 -13.46 -1.95 5.06
C GLY A 55 -12.91 -1.36 6.36
N LEU A 56 -12.52 -0.11 6.30
CA LEU A 56 -12.04 0.65 7.45
C LEU A 56 -12.95 1.83 7.68
N TYR A 57 -13.20 2.18 8.92
CA TYR A 57 -14.04 3.31 9.30
C TYR A 57 -13.22 4.57 9.62
N ALA A 58 -11.90 4.47 9.64
CA ALA A 58 -11.01 5.57 10.01
C ALA A 58 -9.68 5.53 9.25
N ILE A 59 -9.07 6.71 9.09
CA ILE A 59 -7.68 6.87 8.69
C ILE A 59 -6.90 7.33 9.91
N ASN A 60 -5.85 6.60 10.25
CA ASN A 60 -4.98 6.92 11.38
C ASN A 60 -3.88 7.92 10.98
N CYS A 61 -3.23 8.50 11.97
CA CYS A 61 -2.07 9.40 11.84
C CYS A 61 -2.35 10.75 11.15
N TYR A 62 -3.61 11.17 11.03
CA TYR A 62 -3.92 12.50 10.54
C TYR A 62 -3.52 13.56 11.57
N MET A 63 -2.59 14.44 11.21
CA MET A 63 -2.01 15.43 12.13
C MET A 63 -2.92 16.66 12.31
N GLY A 64 -3.56 17.15 11.27
CA GLY A 64 -4.29 18.41 11.28
C GLY A 64 -3.35 19.60 11.38
N MET A 65 -2.20 19.52 10.72
CA MET A 65 -1.15 20.54 10.77
C MET A 65 -1.65 21.92 10.34
N GLN A 66 -2.53 21.99 9.36
CA GLN A 66 -3.14 23.24 8.91
C GLN A 66 -3.96 23.98 9.99
N TRP A 67 -4.38 23.28 11.04
CA TRP A 67 -5.07 23.84 12.21
C TRP A 67 -4.23 23.85 13.46
N ASN A 68 -2.92 23.51 13.31
CA ASN A 68 -1.96 23.42 14.43
C ASN A 68 -2.41 22.46 15.55
N GLU A 69 -3.06 21.35 15.17
CA GLU A 69 -3.56 20.35 16.14
C GLU A 69 -2.46 19.42 16.65
N ASN A 70 -1.63 18.90 15.73
CA ASN A 70 -0.49 18.05 16.04
C ASN A 70 0.65 18.35 15.06
N GLN A 71 1.86 17.92 15.44
CA GLN A 71 3.06 17.99 14.61
C GLN A 71 3.61 16.57 14.33
N PRO A 72 4.41 16.36 13.30
CA PRO A 72 4.99 15.04 12.99
C PRO A 72 5.76 14.42 14.16
N GLU A 73 6.43 15.24 14.98
CA GLU A 73 7.15 14.83 16.18
C GLU A 73 6.24 14.22 17.25
N ASP A 74 5.00 14.67 17.32
CA ASP A 74 4.02 14.13 18.26
C ASP A 74 3.67 12.68 17.89
N HIS A 75 3.55 12.39 16.58
CA HIS A 75 3.33 11.05 16.09
C HIS A 75 4.53 10.14 16.38
N VAL A 76 5.73 10.61 16.14
CA VAL A 76 6.97 9.85 16.43
C VAL A 76 7.03 9.49 17.92
N ARG A 77 6.74 10.45 18.78
CA ARG A 77 6.71 10.23 20.25
C ARG A 77 5.66 9.21 20.64
N TYR A 78 4.46 9.29 20.05
CA TYR A 78 3.39 8.33 20.27
C TYR A 78 3.82 6.93 19.81
N ALA A 79 4.30 6.79 18.57
CA ALA A 79 4.71 5.51 18.01
C ALA A 79 5.86 4.86 18.82
N ARG A 80 6.84 5.66 19.27
CA ARG A 80 7.93 5.19 20.13
C ARG A 80 7.39 4.56 21.41
N ASN A 81 6.46 5.24 22.06
CA ASN A 81 5.88 4.76 23.32
C ASN A 81 4.99 3.52 23.10
N ASP A 82 4.13 3.54 22.09
CA ASP A 82 3.19 2.45 21.79
C ASP A 82 3.93 1.17 21.34
N LEU A 83 4.99 1.32 20.57
CA LEU A 83 5.81 0.21 20.08
C LEU A 83 7.04 -0.09 20.95
N MET A 84 7.09 0.46 22.15
CA MET A 84 8.18 0.22 23.13
C MET A 84 9.58 0.45 22.53
N GLY A 85 9.72 1.46 21.67
CA GLY A 85 10.98 1.80 21.02
C GLY A 85 11.32 0.95 19.78
N LEU A 86 10.53 -0.03 19.42
CA LEU A 86 10.73 -0.88 18.24
C LEU A 86 10.13 -0.20 16.98
N VAL A 87 10.67 0.95 16.61
CA VAL A 87 10.18 1.76 15.48
C VAL A 87 11.34 2.47 14.78
N ARG A 88 11.23 2.60 13.47
CA ARG A 88 12.06 3.48 12.65
C ARG A 88 11.48 4.88 12.71
N GLU A 89 11.99 5.70 13.61
CA GLU A 89 11.47 7.04 13.89
C GLU A 89 11.59 7.99 12.71
N ASP A 90 12.67 7.86 11.95
CA ASP A 90 12.90 8.60 10.71
C ASP A 90 11.80 8.34 9.67
N LEU A 91 11.42 7.08 9.46
CA LEU A 91 10.34 6.71 8.56
C LEU A 91 8.97 7.12 9.11
N GLY A 92 8.76 7.00 10.42
CA GLY A 92 7.55 7.48 11.09
C GLY A 92 7.36 8.98 10.97
N TYR A 93 8.42 9.75 11.10
CA TYR A 93 8.42 11.18 10.90
C TYR A 93 8.09 11.56 9.46
N ASP A 94 8.77 10.93 8.50
CA ASP A 94 8.55 11.18 7.08
C ASP A 94 7.12 10.85 6.66
N MET A 95 6.57 9.75 7.14
CA MET A 95 5.16 9.41 6.94
C MET A 95 4.23 10.48 7.53
N ALA A 96 4.43 10.86 8.78
CA ALA A 96 3.54 11.76 9.50
C ALA A 96 3.42 13.14 8.84
N ARG A 97 4.51 13.68 8.29
CA ARG A 97 4.49 14.96 7.59
C ARG A 97 3.75 14.94 6.25
N HIS A 98 3.44 13.75 5.71
CA HIS A 98 2.77 13.59 4.42
C HIS A 98 1.33 13.05 4.53
N VAL A 99 0.90 12.56 5.70
CA VAL A 99 -0.45 11.99 5.86
C VAL A 99 -1.55 13.00 5.57
N ASP A 100 -1.42 14.23 6.05
CA ASP A 100 -2.45 15.24 5.86
C ASP A 100 -2.70 15.54 4.38
N SER A 101 -1.64 15.75 3.60
CA SER A 101 -1.77 15.99 2.16
C SER A 101 -2.37 14.79 1.43
N THR A 102 -1.99 13.58 1.82
CA THR A 102 -2.56 12.34 1.26
C THR A 102 -4.06 12.21 1.57
N VAL A 103 -4.47 12.54 2.79
CA VAL A 103 -5.89 12.53 3.19
C VAL A 103 -6.69 13.53 2.41
N HIS A 104 -6.17 14.75 2.22
CA HIS A 104 -6.84 15.77 1.41
C HIS A 104 -7.00 15.32 -0.04
N MET A 105 -5.99 14.65 -0.59
CA MET A 105 -6.07 14.07 -1.94
C MET A 105 -7.14 12.96 -2.03
N PHE A 106 -7.30 12.12 -1.00
CA PHE A 106 -8.38 11.13 -0.97
C PHE A 106 -9.77 11.77 -0.94
N ASP A 107 -9.91 12.88 -0.22
CA ASP A 107 -11.14 13.67 -0.20
C ASP A 107 -11.46 14.25 -1.60
N GLU A 108 -10.45 14.79 -2.28
CA GLU A 108 -10.58 15.28 -3.66
C GLU A 108 -10.94 14.14 -4.65
N TRP A 109 -10.49 12.91 -4.40
CA TRP A 109 -10.88 11.74 -5.20
C TRP A 109 -12.28 11.23 -4.89
N GLY A 110 -12.96 11.85 -3.92
CA GLY A 110 -14.34 11.53 -3.54
C GLY A 110 -14.47 10.46 -2.47
N LEU A 111 -13.43 10.23 -1.66
CA LEU A 111 -13.58 9.38 -0.47
C LEU A 111 -14.54 10.07 0.51
N PRO A 112 -15.65 9.43 0.91
CA PRO A 112 -16.62 10.05 1.81
C PRO A 112 -16.00 10.25 3.20
N MET A 113 -15.65 11.50 3.51
CA MET A 113 -15.13 11.92 4.80
C MET A 113 -16.27 12.36 5.72
N MET A 114 -16.26 11.90 6.95
CA MET A 114 -17.14 12.43 7.97
C MET A 114 -16.64 13.79 8.44
N ARG A 115 -17.52 14.78 8.51
CA ARG A 115 -17.19 16.15 8.90
C ARG A 115 -18.04 16.62 10.05
N ASP A 116 -17.46 17.44 10.89
CA ASP A 116 -18.18 18.22 11.90
C ASP A 116 -19.01 19.30 11.21
N GLU A 117 -20.31 19.33 11.48
CA GLU A 117 -21.25 20.23 10.80
C GLU A 117 -20.99 21.73 11.10
N LYS A 118 -20.40 22.04 12.26
CA LYS A 118 -20.18 23.43 12.68
C LYS A 118 -18.87 23.99 12.13
N THR A 119 -17.83 23.16 12.10
CA THR A 119 -16.47 23.61 11.74
C THR A 119 -16.06 23.23 10.33
N GLY A 120 -16.76 22.26 9.70
CA GLY A 120 -16.41 21.67 8.41
C GLY A 120 -15.14 20.81 8.45
N ARG A 121 -14.51 20.65 9.62
CA ARG A 121 -13.31 19.84 9.80
C ARG A 121 -13.65 18.35 9.77
N TYR A 122 -12.67 17.51 9.48
CA TYR A 122 -12.85 16.06 9.58
C TYR A 122 -13.20 15.65 11.00
N LEU A 123 -14.24 14.82 11.13
CA LEU A 123 -14.65 14.27 12.41
C LEU A 123 -13.56 13.34 12.93
N ARG A 124 -13.12 13.57 14.17
CA ARG A 124 -12.07 12.79 14.80
C ARG A 124 -12.63 11.78 15.80
N GLU A 125 -11.98 10.63 15.85
CA GLU A 125 -12.07 9.72 16.99
C GLU A 125 -10.69 9.68 17.67
N GLY A 126 -10.63 10.21 18.90
CA GLY A 126 -9.37 10.39 19.62
C GLY A 126 -8.45 11.41 18.92
N LYS A 127 -7.15 11.26 19.13
CA LYS A 127 -6.14 12.23 18.71
C LYS A 127 -5.67 12.04 17.26
N TRP A 128 -5.64 10.80 16.78
CA TRP A 128 -4.90 10.42 15.57
C TRP A 128 -5.77 9.95 14.41
N GLN A 129 -7.05 9.73 14.64
CA GLN A 129 -7.94 9.14 13.65
C GLN A 129 -8.95 10.14 13.14
N ILE A 130 -9.23 10.11 11.85
CA ILE A 130 -10.37 10.78 11.22
C ILE A 130 -11.34 9.73 10.70
N MET A 131 -12.64 10.04 10.79
CA MET A 131 -13.71 9.12 10.44
C MET A 131 -14.04 9.20 8.95
N ILE A 132 -14.24 8.03 8.35
CA ILE A 132 -14.59 7.89 6.94
C ILE A 132 -15.67 6.83 6.74
N HIS A 133 -16.33 6.87 5.58
CA HIS A 133 -17.12 5.75 5.08
C HIS A 133 -16.21 4.84 4.24
N GLY A 134 -15.57 3.88 4.90
CA GLY A 134 -14.44 3.14 4.36
C GLY A 134 -14.76 2.05 3.33
N GLU A 135 -16.04 1.76 3.07
CA GLU A 135 -16.43 0.72 2.11
C GLU A 135 -15.97 1.02 0.68
N SER A 136 -15.98 2.29 0.31
CA SER A 136 -15.52 2.78 -1.00
C SER A 136 -14.04 3.14 -1.06
N TYR A 137 -13.34 3.08 0.07
CA TYR A 137 -11.95 3.53 0.18
C TYR A 137 -11.04 2.81 -0.84
N LYS A 138 -11.03 1.48 -0.83
CA LYS A 138 -10.16 0.72 -1.73
C LYS A 138 -10.50 0.92 -3.22
N PRO A 139 -11.77 0.88 -3.67
CA PRO A 139 -12.13 1.21 -5.04
C PRO A 139 -11.68 2.60 -5.49
N ILE A 140 -11.83 3.62 -4.64
CA ILE A 140 -11.44 5.01 -4.98
C ILE A 140 -9.93 5.12 -5.21
N VAL A 141 -9.11 4.61 -4.29
CA VAL A 141 -7.64 4.68 -4.48
C VAL A 141 -7.15 3.76 -5.60
N ALA A 142 -7.85 2.65 -5.86
CA ALA A 142 -7.56 1.79 -7.00
C ALA A 142 -7.83 2.49 -8.33
N GLU A 143 -8.90 3.29 -8.40
CA GLU A 143 -9.23 4.07 -9.59
C GLU A 143 -8.16 5.12 -9.90
N ALA A 144 -7.62 5.78 -8.88
CA ALA A 144 -6.49 6.70 -9.04
C ALA A 144 -5.26 5.99 -9.62
N ALA A 145 -4.93 4.80 -9.11
CA ALA A 145 -3.83 4.00 -9.66
C ALA A 145 -4.09 3.54 -11.10
N LYS A 146 -5.32 3.15 -11.44
CA LYS A 146 -5.70 2.76 -12.82
C LYS A 146 -5.52 3.91 -13.81
N LYS A 147 -5.81 5.13 -13.40
CA LYS A 147 -5.61 6.32 -14.23
C LYS A 147 -4.14 6.70 -14.38
N SER A 148 -3.29 6.26 -13.47
CA SER A 148 -1.87 6.61 -13.40
C SER A 148 -0.95 5.57 -14.04
N ALA A 149 -1.30 4.28 -13.97
CA ALA A 149 -0.51 3.21 -14.57
C ALA A 149 -0.76 3.09 -16.08
N ASP A 150 0.27 2.74 -16.84
CA ASP A 150 0.11 2.32 -18.24
C ASP A 150 -0.52 0.93 -18.31
N LYS A 151 -0.24 0.08 -17.30
CA LYS A 151 -0.82 -1.27 -17.26
C LYS A 151 -0.93 -1.79 -15.83
N ILE A 152 -2.04 -2.47 -15.57
CA ILE A 152 -2.25 -3.17 -14.32
C ILE A 152 -2.47 -4.65 -14.60
N TYR A 153 -1.66 -5.48 -13.98
CA TYR A 153 -1.79 -6.93 -14.02
C TYR A 153 -2.41 -7.43 -12.73
N ASN A 154 -3.63 -7.95 -12.82
CA ASN A 154 -4.30 -8.64 -11.73
C ASN A 154 -4.01 -10.15 -11.77
N ARG A 155 -4.06 -10.80 -10.62
CA ARG A 155 -3.86 -12.24 -10.47
C ARG A 155 -2.44 -12.73 -10.80
N ILE A 156 -1.46 -11.86 -10.71
CA ILE A 156 -0.06 -12.22 -10.88
C ILE A 156 0.62 -12.20 -9.50
N MET A 157 1.09 -13.35 -9.08
CA MET A 157 1.92 -13.50 -7.88
C MET A 157 3.37 -13.34 -8.27
N ILE A 158 4.02 -12.28 -7.82
CA ILE A 158 5.47 -12.11 -7.94
C ILE A 158 6.14 -13.01 -6.90
N THR A 159 7.15 -13.74 -7.34
CA THR A 159 7.87 -14.72 -6.51
C THR A 159 9.32 -14.34 -6.25
N HIS A 160 9.98 -13.67 -7.20
CA HIS A 160 11.39 -13.29 -7.08
C HIS A 160 11.65 -11.96 -7.77
N LEU A 161 12.59 -11.21 -7.22
CA LEU A 161 13.24 -10.11 -7.93
C LEU A 161 14.34 -10.67 -8.82
N LEU A 162 14.56 -10.03 -9.95
CA LEU A 162 15.63 -10.35 -10.88
C LEU A 162 16.78 -9.37 -10.68
N MET A 163 17.98 -9.91 -10.57
CA MET A 163 19.20 -9.10 -10.55
C MET A 163 19.69 -8.83 -11.98
N ASP A 164 20.24 -7.65 -12.18
CA ASP A 164 20.87 -7.25 -13.44
C ASP A 164 22.33 -7.72 -13.44
N GLU A 165 22.66 -8.71 -14.24
CA GLU A 165 24.02 -9.26 -14.34
C GLU A 165 25.06 -8.23 -14.81
N SER A 166 24.62 -7.17 -15.50
CA SER A 166 25.52 -6.13 -16.00
C SER A 166 25.96 -5.11 -14.94
N LYS A 167 25.30 -5.09 -13.78
CA LYS A 167 25.56 -4.13 -12.69
C LYS A 167 25.40 -4.80 -11.34
N GLU A 168 26.44 -4.74 -10.54
CA GLU A 168 26.43 -5.23 -9.18
C GLU A 168 25.33 -4.55 -8.33
N ASN A 169 24.62 -5.34 -7.52
CA ASN A 169 23.58 -4.91 -6.60
C ASN A 169 22.40 -4.16 -7.24
N ARG A 170 22.13 -4.41 -8.53
CA ARG A 170 21.01 -3.80 -9.23
C ARG A 170 19.89 -4.80 -9.46
N VAL A 171 18.66 -4.41 -9.05
CA VAL A 171 17.43 -5.12 -9.46
C VAL A 171 17.08 -4.70 -10.89
N GLY A 172 16.90 -5.69 -11.78
CA GLY A 172 16.52 -5.51 -13.19
C GLY A 172 15.05 -5.86 -13.49
N GLY A 173 14.27 -6.29 -12.49
CA GLY A 173 12.88 -6.66 -12.68
C GLY A 173 12.36 -7.65 -11.67
N ALA A 174 11.32 -8.40 -12.07
CA ALA A 174 10.71 -9.43 -11.23
C ALA A 174 10.09 -10.53 -12.08
N VAL A 175 9.89 -11.71 -11.48
CA VAL A 175 9.18 -12.83 -12.10
C VAL A 175 8.03 -13.30 -11.22
N GLY A 176 7.03 -13.87 -11.87
CA GLY A 176 5.88 -14.42 -11.19
C GLY A 176 5.02 -15.26 -12.12
N PHE A 177 3.85 -15.61 -11.66
CA PHE A 177 2.91 -16.41 -12.44
C PHE A 177 1.46 -15.96 -12.22
N ASN A 178 0.63 -16.19 -13.22
CA ASN A 178 -0.80 -15.97 -13.09
C ASN A 178 -1.42 -17.08 -12.23
N MET A 179 -2.06 -16.70 -11.13
CA MET A 179 -2.66 -17.63 -10.16
C MET A 179 -3.84 -18.43 -10.70
N ARG A 180 -4.40 -18.06 -11.85
CA ARG A 180 -5.54 -18.77 -12.48
C ARG A 180 -5.13 -19.62 -13.68
N THR A 181 -4.22 -19.11 -14.52
CA THR A 181 -3.81 -19.79 -15.75
C THR A 181 -2.50 -20.54 -15.63
N GLY A 182 -1.67 -20.17 -14.63
CA GLY A 182 -0.30 -20.71 -14.47
C GLY A 182 0.71 -20.09 -15.43
N ASP A 183 0.31 -19.18 -16.30
CA ASP A 183 1.23 -18.52 -17.22
C ASP A 183 2.34 -17.79 -16.46
N TYR A 184 3.56 -17.90 -16.95
CA TYR A 184 4.74 -17.30 -16.34
C TYR A 184 4.96 -15.87 -16.85
N TYR A 185 5.34 -14.97 -15.97
CA TYR A 185 5.55 -13.56 -16.29
C TYR A 185 6.95 -13.14 -15.92
N VAL A 186 7.59 -12.44 -16.83
CA VAL A 186 8.90 -11.80 -16.65
C VAL A 186 8.75 -10.33 -16.91
N PHE A 187 8.87 -9.54 -15.85
CA PHE A 187 8.86 -8.09 -15.91
C PHE A 187 10.31 -7.59 -15.89
N ARG A 188 10.73 -6.86 -16.92
CA ARG A 188 12.01 -6.17 -16.94
C ARG A 188 11.77 -4.71 -16.61
N ALA A 189 12.45 -4.17 -15.61
CA ALA A 189 12.20 -2.84 -15.08
C ALA A 189 13.50 -2.10 -14.76
N LYS A 190 13.51 -0.78 -14.93
CA LYS A 190 14.63 0.07 -14.50
C LYS A 190 14.62 0.30 -12.99
N ALA A 191 13.43 0.30 -12.38
CA ALA A 191 13.24 0.38 -10.93
C ALA A 191 12.06 -0.50 -10.51
N VAL A 192 12.14 -1.09 -9.30
CA VAL A 192 11.09 -1.92 -8.72
C VAL A 192 10.72 -1.37 -7.34
N ILE A 193 9.43 -1.10 -7.14
CA ILE A 193 8.87 -0.71 -5.84
C ILE A 193 8.12 -1.91 -5.28
N VAL A 194 8.58 -2.46 -4.15
CA VAL A 194 7.91 -3.58 -3.49
C VAL A 194 6.96 -3.04 -2.43
N ALA A 195 5.66 -3.20 -2.68
CA ALA A 195 4.56 -2.76 -1.82
C ALA A 195 3.65 -3.94 -1.42
N ALA A 196 4.26 -5.08 -1.08
CA ALA A 196 3.61 -6.37 -0.91
C ALA A 196 2.93 -6.57 0.46
N GLY A 197 2.84 -5.53 1.28
CA GLY A 197 2.19 -5.54 2.58
C GLY A 197 3.10 -5.95 3.73
N GLY A 198 2.52 -6.09 4.92
CA GLY A 198 3.22 -6.38 6.16
C GLY A 198 3.29 -7.86 6.50
N ALA A 199 3.65 -8.15 7.75
CA ALA A 199 3.92 -9.48 8.28
C ALA A 199 3.00 -9.82 9.47
N SER A 200 1.69 -9.74 9.29
CA SER A 200 0.73 -9.94 10.38
C SER A 200 0.38 -11.40 10.63
N HIS A 201 0.60 -12.30 9.67
CA HIS A 201 0.21 -13.70 9.74
C HIS A 201 1.34 -14.70 10.00
N ILE A 202 2.51 -14.23 10.42
CA ILE A 202 3.64 -15.10 10.76
C ILE A 202 3.78 -15.35 12.26
N PHE A 203 3.09 -14.57 13.09
CA PHE A 203 3.21 -14.65 14.55
C PHE A 203 2.06 -15.46 15.15
N LYS A 204 2.38 -16.32 16.12
CA LYS A 204 1.37 -16.90 16.98
C LYS A 204 0.80 -15.84 17.94
N PRO A 205 -0.50 -15.91 18.27
CA PRO A 205 -1.05 -15.13 19.38
C PRO A 205 -0.26 -15.40 20.67
N ARG A 206 0.00 -14.36 21.45
CA ARG A 206 0.80 -14.46 22.69
C ARG A 206 0.10 -15.23 23.80
N ALA A 207 -1.22 -15.22 23.85
CA ALA A 207 -2.03 -15.89 24.84
C ALA A 207 -3.11 -16.76 24.23
N VAL A 208 -3.46 -17.84 24.94
CA VAL A 208 -4.62 -18.67 24.62
C VAL A 208 -5.88 -17.80 24.69
N GLY A 209 -6.67 -17.78 23.62
CA GLY A 209 -7.82 -16.89 23.49
C GLY A 209 -7.53 -15.57 22.75
N GLU A 210 -6.30 -15.07 22.76
CA GLU A 210 -5.89 -14.05 21.81
C GLU A 210 -5.84 -14.70 20.42
N GLY A 211 -6.63 -14.19 19.50
CA GLY A 211 -6.62 -14.70 18.14
C GLY A 211 -7.39 -16.00 17.90
N MET A 212 -8.19 -16.48 18.83
CA MET A 212 -9.16 -17.55 18.58
C MET A 212 -10.11 -17.15 17.43
N GLY A 213 -9.68 -17.37 16.20
CA GLY A 213 -10.38 -16.90 15.01
C GLY A 213 -10.32 -15.38 14.81
N ARG A 214 -9.56 -14.64 15.60
CA ARG A 214 -9.36 -13.20 15.45
C ARG A 214 -8.06 -12.93 14.74
N THR A 215 -8.10 -12.92 13.43
CA THR A 215 -7.08 -12.28 12.63
C THR A 215 -7.41 -10.81 12.53
N TRP A 216 -6.65 -9.99 13.24
CA TRP A 216 -6.86 -8.54 13.28
C TRP A 216 -6.53 -7.85 11.96
N TYR A 217 -5.79 -8.53 11.06
CA TYR A 217 -5.31 -7.99 9.80
C TYR A 217 -5.48 -8.97 8.65
N ALA A 218 -5.27 -8.48 7.46
CA ALA A 218 -5.38 -9.27 6.24
C ALA A 218 -4.56 -10.57 6.32
N PRO A 219 -5.18 -11.74 6.18
CA PRO A 219 -4.50 -13.04 6.33
C PRO A 219 -3.42 -13.29 5.26
N TRP A 220 -3.43 -12.53 4.19
CA TRP A 220 -2.44 -12.56 3.12
C TRP A 220 -1.18 -11.73 3.39
N SER A 221 -1.14 -10.97 4.50
CA SER A 221 0.05 -10.25 4.94
C SER A 221 0.98 -11.19 5.72
N ASN A 222 1.71 -12.01 4.98
CA ASN A 222 2.50 -13.13 5.49
C ASN A 222 4.00 -12.86 5.59
N GLY A 223 4.44 -11.62 5.35
CA GLY A 223 5.83 -11.23 5.51
C GLY A 223 6.80 -11.70 4.41
N SER A 224 6.32 -12.37 3.36
CA SER A 224 7.21 -12.91 2.31
C SER A 224 8.02 -11.86 1.57
N ALA A 225 7.71 -10.58 1.72
CA ALA A 225 8.52 -9.50 1.15
C ALA A 225 9.80 -9.21 1.95
N TYR A 226 9.94 -9.79 3.15
CA TYR A 226 11.07 -9.58 4.06
C TYR A 226 11.98 -10.82 4.20
N ALA A 227 11.64 -11.90 3.49
CA ALA A 227 12.37 -13.17 3.51
C ALA A 227 13.37 -13.29 2.29
#